data_d047120ec0971d0f4958e3386019442a
#
_entry.id   d047120ec0971d0f4958e3386019442a
#
_cell.length_a   1.000
_cell.length_b   1.000
_cell.length_c   1.000
_cell.angle_alpha   90.00
_cell.angle_beta   90.00
_cell.angle_gamma   90.00
#
_symmetry.space_group_name_H-M   'P 1'
#
loop_
_entity.id
_entity.type
_entity.pdbx_description
1 polymer ?
#
loop_
_entity_poly.entity_id
_entity_poly.type
_entity_poly.pdbx_seq_one_letter_code
_entity_poly.pdbx_strand_id
1 'polypeptide(L)'
;MNVKNVEKENGSAKVTVEIAKDEFQTALDKAYAKIRKDIMIPGFRKGKAPRKFVERMYGSQVFYEDAVSEIFPDIYEAAIVKQELKAVGQPSVTDMQTPEDGSVVLTVSTELYPEVTLGEYKGIEVPKETVSISKAEVDAELSRMQERNARIETVDREAKTGDTVVLDFEGFVDGKPFDGGKAEGYTLTLGSGAFIPGFEDQLVGLKAGDEKDVVVTFPENYTKELAGKEATFKCKIHEVKETIKPELDDEFAKDVSEFDTLAALKKSIKADLAAKRQEAVDREFENEAVVLAGKNMTCNIPACMIGEQVDKHLEQFSYQLQSQGMKMDDYLKMIGGDVKGMRDSMRPMAEQTVRSNILLSEIVHQENLDVTEEEVEEELKKLAEQYKMELDKIREMVDVEAVKSDLKGRKAVKLIVDNAKPVEKEKKTAKKAAKKEDAAEAPAEEAKTEE
;
A
#
# COMPACT_ATOMS: atom_id res chain seq x y z
N MET A 1 42.05 2.47 -16.49
CA MET A 1 40.93 1.64 -17.01
C MET A 1 40.55 2.11 -18.41
N ASN A 2 40.36 1.19 -19.37
CA ASN A 2 39.98 1.48 -20.74
C ASN A 2 38.74 0.68 -21.14
N VAL A 3 37.75 1.35 -21.73
CA VAL A 3 36.56 0.67 -22.30
C VAL A 3 36.94 0.10 -23.67
N LYS A 4 36.85 -1.21 -23.83
CA LYS A 4 37.18 -1.91 -25.09
C LYS A 4 35.98 -2.02 -26.02
N ASN A 5 34.79 -2.30 -25.46
CA ASN A 5 33.59 -2.55 -26.24
C ASN A 5 32.33 -2.14 -25.48
N VAL A 6 31.33 -1.67 -26.20
CA VAL A 6 29.98 -1.35 -25.69
C VAL A 6 28.99 -1.97 -26.66
N GLU A 7 28.32 -3.03 -26.21
CA GLU A 7 27.25 -3.71 -26.93
C GLU A 7 25.91 -3.38 -26.31
N LYS A 8 24.96 -2.90 -27.11
CA LYS A 8 23.58 -2.63 -26.69
C LYS A 8 22.66 -3.63 -27.36
N GLU A 9 22.01 -4.47 -26.54
CA GLU A 9 21.05 -5.45 -27.01
C GLU A 9 19.82 -5.51 -26.10
N ASN A 10 18.64 -5.50 -26.70
CA ASN A 10 17.37 -5.74 -25.99
C ASN A 10 17.13 -4.91 -24.72
N GLY A 11 17.54 -3.64 -24.72
CA GLY A 11 17.37 -2.76 -23.55
C GLY A 11 18.44 -2.97 -22.46
N SER A 12 19.49 -3.74 -22.73
CA SER A 12 20.66 -3.89 -21.86
C SER A 12 21.93 -3.45 -22.56
N ALA A 13 22.92 -3.04 -21.77
CA ALA A 13 24.27 -2.76 -22.26
C ALA A 13 25.27 -3.70 -21.60
N LYS A 14 26.14 -4.28 -22.42
CA LYS A 14 27.33 -5.01 -21.97
C LYS A 14 28.55 -4.17 -22.31
N VAL A 15 29.24 -3.75 -21.26
CA VAL A 15 30.46 -2.91 -21.40
C VAL A 15 31.67 -3.70 -20.96
N THR A 16 32.61 -3.88 -21.86
CA THR A 16 33.86 -4.57 -21.57
C THR A 16 34.93 -3.54 -21.18
N VAL A 17 35.43 -3.63 -19.96
CA VAL A 17 36.42 -2.73 -19.37
C VAL A 17 37.70 -3.49 -19.11
N GLU A 18 38.82 -2.97 -19.60
CA GLU A 18 40.15 -3.47 -19.29
C GLU A 18 40.79 -2.66 -18.16
N ILE A 19 41.23 -3.36 -17.15
CA ILE A 19 41.89 -2.83 -15.97
C ILE A 19 43.37 -3.18 -16.08
N ALA A 20 44.24 -2.15 -16.00
CA ALA A 20 45.66 -2.36 -16.03
C ALA A 20 46.16 -3.17 -14.82
N LYS A 21 47.20 -3.95 -15.01
CA LYS A 21 47.79 -4.82 -13.97
C LYS A 21 48.06 -4.09 -12.66
N ASP A 22 48.63 -2.89 -12.74
CA ASP A 22 48.99 -2.12 -11.54
C ASP A 22 47.77 -1.62 -10.77
N GLU A 23 46.73 -1.22 -11.49
CA GLU A 23 45.42 -0.82 -10.89
C GLU A 23 44.79 -2.01 -10.16
N PHE A 24 44.79 -3.20 -10.81
CA PHE A 24 44.20 -4.40 -10.20
C PHE A 24 45.03 -4.91 -9.01
N GLN A 25 46.37 -4.84 -9.07
CA GLN A 25 47.21 -5.19 -7.93
C GLN A 25 46.95 -4.29 -6.73
N THR A 26 46.72 -3.01 -6.95
CA THR A 26 46.37 -2.06 -5.89
C THR A 26 45.02 -2.44 -5.24
N ALA A 27 44.04 -2.83 -6.05
CA ALA A 27 42.74 -3.30 -5.55
C ALA A 27 42.86 -4.60 -4.72
N LEU A 28 43.66 -5.55 -5.20
CA LEU A 28 43.97 -6.78 -4.47
C LEU A 28 44.64 -6.51 -3.11
N ASP A 29 45.53 -5.52 -3.04
CA ASP A 29 46.15 -5.15 -1.77
C ASP A 29 45.14 -4.51 -0.78
N LYS A 30 44.23 -3.69 -1.29
CA LYS A 30 43.13 -3.12 -0.49
C LYS A 30 42.20 -4.21 0.01
N ALA A 31 41.73 -5.11 -0.87
CA ALA A 31 40.88 -6.25 -0.53
C ALA A 31 41.53 -7.12 0.54
N TYR A 32 42.79 -7.52 0.34
CA TYR A 32 43.54 -8.25 1.35
C TYR A 32 43.60 -7.51 2.70
N ALA A 33 43.84 -6.20 2.70
CA ALA A 33 43.95 -5.39 3.93
C ALA A 33 42.64 -5.40 4.74
N LYS A 34 41.48 -5.48 4.04
CA LYS A 34 40.15 -5.56 4.68
C LYS A 34 39.96 -6.92 5.37
N ILE A 35 40.11 -8.01 4.63
CA ILE A 35 39.74 -9.36 5.11
C ILE A 35 40.86 -10.09 5.85
N ARG A 36 42.12 -9.61 5.81
CA ARG A 36 43.27 -10.28 6.47
C ARG A 36 43.02 -10.59 7.96
N LYS A 37 42.21 -9.78 8.62
CA LYS A 37 41.90 -9.97 10.07
C LYS A 37 41.15 -11.28 10.36
N ASP A 38 40.43 -11.77 9.38
CA ASP A 38 39.58 -12.96 9.52
C ASP A 38 40.25 -14.22 8.98
N ILE A 39 41.37 -14.05 8.24
CA ILE A 39 42.11 -15.16 7.65
C ILE A 39 42.97 -15.83 8.70
N MET A 40 42.82 -17.16 8.79
CA MET A 40 43.66 -18.02 9.62
C MET A 40 44.43 -19.02 8.74
N ILE A 41 45.74 -18.98 8.80
CA ILE A 41 46.61 -19.90 8.06
C ILE A 41 47.52 -20.64 9.03
N PRO A 42 47.66 -21.99 8.89
CA PRO A 42 48.61 -22.75 9.70
C PRO A 42 50.00 -22.19 9.61
N GLY A 43 50.66 -21.98 10.75
CA GLY A 43 52.00 -21.40 10.85
C GLY A 43 52.03 -19.87 11.00
N PHE A 44 50.91 -19.17 10.88
CA PHE A 44 50.82 -17.72 11.09
C PHE A 44 49.82 -17.36 12.18
N ARG A 45 50.10 -16.29 12.93
CA ARG A 45 49.11 -15.70 13.82
C ARG A 45 47.94 -15.11 12.97
N LYS A 46 46.72 -15.28 13.42
CA LYS A 46 45.49 -14.76 12.77
C LYS A 46 45.71 -13.31 12.28
N GLY A 47 45.47 -13.06 10.99
CA GLY A 47 45.62 -11.77 10.34
C GLY A 47 47.06 -11.31 10.05
N LYS A 48 48.08 -12.19 10.20
CA LYS A 48 49.48 -11.86 9.96
C LYS A 48 50.15 -12.62 8.81
N ALA A 49 49.42 -13.50 8.14
CA ALA A 49 49.93 -14.20 6.96
C ALA A 49 50.09 -13.22 5.77
N PRO A 50 51.23 -13.16 5.06
CA PRO A 50 51.38 -12.31 3.88
C PRO A 50 50.41 -12.73 2.76
N ARG A 51 49.93 -11.78 1.91
CA ARG A 51 48.99 -12.02 0.81
C ARG A 51 49.43 -13.19 -0.08
N LYS A 52 50.70 -13.19 -0.51
CA LYS A 52 51.27 -14.25 -1.34
C LYS A 52 51.16 -15.66 -0.74
N PHE A 53 51.21 -15.82 0.58
CA PHE A 53 50.99 -17.10 1.25
C PHE A 53 49.54 -17.56 1.22
N VAL A 54 48.61 -16.61 1.36
CA VAL A 54 47.17 -16.87 1.26
C VAL A 54 46.84 -17.33 -0.18
N GLU A 55 47.30 -16.60 -1.18
CA GLU A 55 47.12 -16.92 -2.61
C GLU A 55 47.72 -18.28 -2.98
N ARG A 56 48.84 -18.67 -2.37
CA ARG A 56 49.45 -20.00 -2.59
C ARG A 56 48.62 -21.13 -2.02
N MET A 57 47.93 -20.92 -0.90
CA MET A 57 47.14 -21.96 -0.24
C MET A 57 45.71 -22.08 -0.80
N TYR A 58 45.09 -20.94 -1.11
CA TYR A 58 43.70 -20.89 -1.51
C TYR A 58 43.47 -20.57 -3.00
N GLY A 59 44.57 -20.33 -3.73
CA GLY A 59 44.53 -19.92 -5.14
C GLY A 59 44.66 -18.40 -5.30
N SER A 60 45.18 -17.97 -6.47
CA SER A 60 45.37 -16.55 -6.78
C SER A 60 44.05 -15.76 -6.84
N GLN A 61 42.96 -16.44 -7.07
CA GLN A 61 41.63 -15.85 -7.26
C GLN A 61 40.88 -15.55 -5.96
N VAL A 62 41.40 -15.95 -4.79
CA VAL A 62 40.73 -15.84 -3.48
C VAL A 62 40.33 -14.40 -3.11
N PHE A 63 40.99 -13.40 -3.68
CA PHE A 63 40.68 -11.98 -3.40
C PHE A 63 40.04 -11.24 -4.58
N TYR A 64 39.70 -11.94 -5.68
CA TYR A 64 39.28 -11.29 -6.91
C TYR A 64 37.93 -10.61 -6.77
N GLU A 65 36.95 -11.27 -6.13
CA GLU A 65 35.61 -10.69 -5.88
C GLU A 65 35.72 -9.42 -5.01
N ASP A 66 36.49 -9.49 -3.93
CA ASP A 66 36.69 -8.34 -3.05
C ASP A 66 37.48 -7.21 -3.75
N ALA A 67 38.46 -7.55 -4.60
CA ALA A 67 39.21 -6.55 -5.36
C ALA A 67 38.32 -5.86 -6.42
N VAL A 68 37.47 -6.63 -7.10
CA VAL A 68 36.48 -6.07 -8.03
C VAL A 68 35.51 -5.15 -7.30
N SER A 69 35.02 -5.56 -6.13
CA SER A 69 34.13 -4.72 -5.30
C SER A 69 34.80 -3.40 -4.88
N GLU A 70 36.09 -3.42 -4.58
CA GLU A 70 36.86 -2.21 -4.22
C GLU A 70 37.00 -1.18 -5.36
N ILE A 71 37.15 -1.65 -6.59
CA ILE A 71 37.33 -0.78 -7.77
C ILE A 71 36.03 -0.61 -8.57
N PHE A 72 34.91 -1.20 -8.11
CA PHE A 72 33.63 -1.13 -8.81
C PHE A 72 33.15 0.29 -9.09
N PRO A 73 33.29 1.27 -8.16
CA PRO A 73 32.95 2.66 -8.45
C PRO A 73 33.70 3.24 -9.66
N ASP A 74 34.98 2.95 -9.77
CA ASP A 74 35.79 3.42 -10.91
C ASP A 74 35.41 2.70 -12.22
N ILE A 75 35.06 1.40 -12.13
CA ILE A 75 34.56 0.62 -13.27
C ILE A 75 33.23 1.21 -13.72
N TYR A 76 32.33 1.50 -12.78
CA TYR A 76 31.00 2.08 -13.05
C TYR A 76 31.15 3.43 -13.75
N GLU A 77 32.02 4.32 -13.24
CA GLU A 77 32.27 5.61 -13.86
C GLU A 77 32.81 5.45 -15.30
N ALA A 78 33.77 4.56 -15.52
CA ALA A 78 34.33 4.32 -16.84
C ALA A 78 33.35 3.68 -17.82
N ALA A 79 32.56 2.69 -17.35
CA ALA A 79 31.69 1.88 -18.17
C ALA A 79 30.35 2.54 -18.47
N ILE A 80 29.81 3.32 -17.53
CA ILE A 80 28.43 3.84 -17.59
C ILE A 80 28.42 5.36 -17.75
N VAL A 81 29.04 6.10 -16.81
CA VAL A 81 28.97 7.56 -16.79
C VAL A 81 29.68 8.17 -17.99
N LYS A 82 30.92 7.76 -18.27
CA LYS A 82 31.69 8.28 -19.42
C LYS A 82 31.14 7.87 -20.79
N GLN A 83 30.30 6.81 -20.83
CA GLN A 83 29.65 6.37 -22.06
C GLN A 83 28.24 6.96 -22.21
N GLU A 84 27.83 7.86 -21.30
CA GLU A 84 26.51 8.50 -21.28
C GLU A 84 25.34 7.50 -21.37
N LEU A 85 25.54 6.31 -20.78
CA LEU A 85 24.52 5.29 -20.75
C LEU A 85 23.48 5.62 -19.67
N LYS A 86 22.22 5.68 -20.05
CA LYS A 86 21.10 5.82 -19.10
C LYS A 86 20.82 4.46 -18.44
N ALA A 87 21.73 4.03 -17.57
CA ALA A 87 21.60 2.76 -16.86
C ALA A 87 20.48 2.85 -15.79
N VAL A 88 19.73 1.76 -15.66
CA VAL A 88 18.71 1.55 -14.61
C VAL A 88 19.02 0.24 -13.88
N GLY A 89 18.68 0.19 -12.60
CA GLY A 89 19.04 -0.95 -11.75
C GLY A 89 20.53 -0.99 -11.39
N GLN A 90 20.93 -2.09 -10.76
CA GLN A 90 22.31 -2.28 -10.33
C GLN A 90 23.13 -2.98 -11.43
N PRO A 91 24.25 -2.38 -11.90
CA PRO A 91 25.13 -3.05 -12.83
C PRO A 91 25.76 -4.29 -12.19
N SER A 92 25.92 -5.35 -12.98
CA SER A 92 26.52 -6.60 -12.54
C SER A 92 27.72 -6.98 -13.40
N VAL A 93 28.74 -7.57 -12.77
CA VAL A 93 29.87 -8.17 -13.50
C VAL A 93 29.47 -9.57 -13.95
N THR A 94 29.38 -9.77 -15.27
CA THR A 94 28.93 -11.04 -15.87
C THR A 94 30.07 -11.94 -16.28
N ASP A 95 31.22 -11.38 -16.60
CA ASP A 95 32.43 -12.14 -17.01
C ASP A 95 33.68 -11.45 -16.51
N MET A 96 34.69 -12.27 -16.18
CA MET A 96 36.00 -11.82 -15.76
C MET A 96 37.09 -12.68 -16.41
N GLN A 97 37.93 -12.07 -17.19
CA GLN A 97 39.06 -12.74 -17.84
C GLN A 97 40.40 -12.14 -17.35
N THR A 98 41.35 -13.01 -17.12
CA THR A 98 42.69 -12.63 -16.68
C THR A 98 43.70 -13.06 -17.75
N PRO A 99 44.02 -12.19 -18.74
CA PRO A 99 45.03 -12.45 -19.74
C PRO A 99 46.45 -12.70 -19.13
N GLU A 100 47.35 -13.29 -19.93
CA GLU A 100 48.70 -13.64 -19.48
C GLU A 100 49.56 -12.42 -19.12
N ASP A 101 49.23 -11.23 -19.64
CA ASP A 101 49.91 -9.97 -19.33
C ASP A 101 49.61 -9.46 -17.91
N GLY A 102 48.68 -10.07 -17.24
CA GLY A 102 48.25 -9.74 -15.88
C GLY A 102 47.25 -8.58 -15.78
N SER A 103 46.74 -8.11 -16.91
CA SER A 103 45.55 -7.23 -16.94
C SER A 103 44.30 -8.02 -16.55
N VAL A 104 43.22 -7.31 -16.29
CA VAL A 104 41.90 -7.94 -16.02
C VAL A 104 40.89 -7.31 -16.96
N VAL A 105 40.15 -8.16 -17.66
CA VAL A 105 39.04 -7.75 -18.51
C VAL A 105 37.72 -8.13 -17.85
N LEU A 106 36.92 -7.14 -17.54
CA LEU A 106 35.59 -7.33 -16.92
C LEU A 106 34.51 -6.96 -17.91
N THR A 107 33.46 -7.77 -17.96
CA THR A 107 32.24 -7.44 -18.69
C THR A 107 31.18 -7.05 -17.67
N VAL A 108 30.75 -5.79 -17.72
CA VAL A 108 29.69 -5.24 -16.89
C VAL A 108 28.40 -5.23 -17.70
N SER A 109 27.36 -5.83 -17.17
CA SER A 109 26.01 -5.79 -17.75
C SER A 109 25.12 -4.89 -16.93
N THR A 110 24.37 -4.02 -17.59
CA THR A 110 23.35 -3.15 -16.96
C THR A 110 22.12 -3.07 -17.85
N GLU A 111 20.95 -2.93 -17.24
CA GLU A 111 19.74 -2.60 -17.98
C GLU A 111 19.72 -1.10 -18.27
N LEU A 112 19.22 -0.71 -19.44
CA LEU A 112 19.13 0.67 -19.87
C LEU A 112 17.70 1.18 -19.70
N TYR A 113 17.57 2.50 -19.50
CA TYR A 113 16.28 3.16 -19.58
C TYR A 113 15.64 2.86 -20.95
N PRO A 114 14.37 2.46 -20.98
CA PRO A 114 13.75 1.98 -22.22
C PRO A 114 13.63 3.09 -23.26
N GLU A 115 13.77 2.71 -24.53
CA GLU A 115 13.39 3.57 -25.64
C GLU A 115 11.87 3.65 -25.69
N VAL A 116 11.32 4.87 -25.75
CA VAL A 116 9.92 5.16 -25.63
C VAL A 116 9.40 5.72 -26.96
N THR A 117 8.32 5.15 -27.46
CA THR A 117 7.56 5.74 -28.56
C THR A 117 6.19 6.12 -28.01
N LEU A 118 5.93 7.43 -27.89
CA LEU A 118 4.62 7.92 -27.48
C LEU A 118 3.57 7.62 -28.53
N GLY A 119 2.43 7.08 -28.10
CA GLY A 119 1.22 6.99 -28.91
C GLY A 119 0.34 8.24 -28.78
N GLU A 120 -0.94 8.10 -29.10
CA GLU A 120 -1.91 9.18 -28.89
C GLU A 120 -2.18 9.34 -27.38
N TYR A 121 -1.78 10.48 -26.81
CA TYR A 121 -2.04 10.88 -25.41
C TYR A 121 -2.91 12.14 -25.33
N LYS A 122 -3.22 12.80 -26.48
CA LYS A 122 -4.17 13.91 -26.58
C LYS A 122 -5.45 13.42 -27.25
N GLY A 123 -6.60 13.83 -26.74
CA GLY A 123 -7.90 13.49 -27.31
C GLY A 123 -8.41 12.08 -27.02
N ILE A 124 -7.80 11.38 -26.05
CA ILE A 124 -8.24 10.05 -25.61
C ILE A 124 -9.64 10.11 -24.97
N GLU A 125 -10.45 9.09 -25.26
CA GLU A 125 -11.76 8.92 -24.63
C GLU A 125 -11.63 8.24 -23.27
N VAL A 126 -12.05 8.94 -22.22
CA VAL A 126 -11.90 8.48 -20.83
C VAL A 126 -13.28 8.40 -20.18
N PRO A 127 -13.65 7.26 -19.57
CA PRO A 127 -14.91 7.13 -18.84
C PRO A 127 -14.95 8.07 -17.65
N LYS A 128 -15.99 8.91 -17.54
CA LYS A 128 -16.23 9.79 -16.39
C LYS A 128 -17.61 9.52 -15.82
N GLU A 129 -17.67 9.31 -14.49
CA GLU A 129 -18.94 9.13 -13.81
C GLU A 129 -19.62 10.48 -13.53
N THR A 130 -20.94 10.55 -13.72
CA THR A 130 -21.73 11.74 -13.40
C THR A 130 -22.03 11.76 -11.90
N VAL A 131 -21.64 12.84 -11.21
CA VAL A 131 -21.89 12.99 -9.77
C VAL A 131 -23.35 13.33 -9.52
N SER A 132 -24.02 12.48 -8.75
CA SER A 132 -25.36 12.74 -8.25
C SER A 132 -25.46 12.28 -6.80
N ILE A 133 -26.02 13.15 -5.92
CA ILE A 133 -26.24 12.83 -4.52
C ILE A 133 -27.74 12.60 -4.31
N SER A 134 -28.10 11.40 -3.88
CA SER A 134 -29.46 11.03 -3.58
C SER A 134 -29.93 11.65 -2.26
N LYS A 135 -31.25 11.76 -2.09
CA LYS A 135 -31.83 12.17 -0.80
C LYS A 135 -31.47 11.19 0.32
N ALA A 136 -31.41 9.89 0.01
CA ALA A 136 -31.07 8.87 1.00
C ALA A 136 -29.66 9.03 1.58
N GLU A 137 -28.68 9.46 0.77
CA GLU A 137 -27.31 9.72 1.23
C GLU A 137 -27.26 10.93 2.17
N VAL A 138 -28.05 11.97 1.89
CA VAL A 138 -28.16 13.15 2.78
C VAL A 138 -28.83 12.76 4.09
N ASP A 139 -29.91 11.97 4.03
CA ASP A 139 -30.65 11.52 5.22
C ASP A 139 -29.78 10.56 6.06
N ALA A 140 -28.94 9.72 5.43
CA ALA A 140 -27.98 8.86 6.14
C ALA A 140 -26.90 9.68 6.88
N GLU A 141 -26.39 10.75 6.28
CA GLU A 141 -25.42 11.61 6.96
C GLU A 141 -26.06 12.38 8.12
N LEU A 142 -27.29 12.85 7.95
CA LEU A 142 -28.05 13.43 9.05
C LEU A 142 -28.28 12.44 10.21
N SER A 143 -28.58 11.19 9.89
CA SER A 143 -28.74 10.14 10.91
C SER A 143 -27.44 9.91 11.67
N ARG A 144 -26.28 9.92 10.99
CA ARG A 144 -24.97 9.85 11.64
C ARG A 144 -24.71 11.06 12.55
N MET A 145 -25.11 12.26 12.11
CA MET A 145 -25.00 13.46 12.93
C MET A 145 -25.88 13.37 14.17
N GLN A 146 -27.12 12.85 14.04
CA GLN A 146 -28.00 12.59 15.19
C GLN A 146 -27.38 11.59 16.15
N GLU A 147 -26.79 10.50 15.67
CA GLU A 147 -26.14 9.49 16.51
C GLU A 147 -24.96 10.05 17.30
N ARG A 148 -24.14 10.91 16.66
CA ARG A 148 -23.00 11.56 17.33
C ARG A 148 -23.43 12.55 18.41
N ASN A 149 -24.63 13.15 18.27
CA ASN A 149 -25.16 14.14 19.20
C ASN A 149 -26.30 13.56 20.06
N ALA A 150 -26.46 12.24 20.05
CA ALA A 150 -27.45 11.58 20.90
C ALA A 150 -27.05 11.70 22.39
N ARG A 151 -28.02 11.96 23.24
CA ARG A 151 -27.86 11.98 24.69
C ARG A 151 -28.12 10.60 25.24
N ILE A 152 -27.32 10.17 26.19
CA ILE A 152 -27.48 8.89 26.88
C ILE A 152 -28.03 9.21 28.25
N GLU A 153 -29.24 8.75 28.53
CA GLU A 153 -29.92 8.93 29.83
C GLU A 153 -30.20 7.58 30.48
N THR A 154 -29.90 7.45 31.77
CA THR A 154 -30.25 6.25 32.54
C THR A 154 -31.73 6.26 32.82
N VAL A 155 -32.40 5.16 32.50
CA VAL A 155 -33.88 5.01 32.62
C VAL A 155 -34.22 3.84 33.53
N ASP A 156 -35.26 4.02 34.32
CA ASP A 156 -35.79 2.98 35.19
C ASP A 156 -37.06 2.32 34.54
N ARG A 157 -36.81 1.69 33.39
CA ARG A 157 -37.79 0.92 32.63
C ARG A 157 -37.19 -0.33 32.02
N GLU A 158 -38.02 -1.18 31.48
CA GLU A 158 -37.57 -2.35 30.68
C GLU A 158 -36.74 -1.90 29.47
N ALA A 159 -35.64 -2.61 29.26
CA ALA A 159 -34.74 -2.38 28.13
C ALA A 159 -35.45 -2.71 26.81
N LYS A 160 -35.26 -1.85 25.82
CA LYS A 160 -35.78 -2.01 24.45
C LYS A 160 -34.64 -2.18 23.47
N THR A 161 -34.95 -2.67 22.28
CA THR A 161 -34.00 -2.67 21.18
C THR A 161 -33.55 -1.24 20.88
N GLY A 162 -32.23 -0.99 20.80
CA GLY A 162 -31.63 0.34 20.66
C GLY A 162 -31.14 0.95 21.97
N ASP A 163 -31.58 0.45 23.13
CA ASP A 163 -31.03 0.88 24.41
C ASP A 163 -29.65 0.28 24.66
N THR A 164 -28.85 0.98 25.44
CA THR A 164 -27.54 0.52 25.90
C THR A 164 -27.65 0.01 27.32
N VAL A 165 -27.32 -1.24 27.57
CA VAL A 165 -27.31 -1.85 28.89
C VAL A 165 -25.88 -2.00 29.41
N VAL A 166 -25.68 -1.71 30.71
CA VAL A 166 -24.49 -2.04 31.45
C VAL A 166 -24.75 -3.33 32.19
N LEU A 167 -23.98 -4.37 31.85
CA LEU A 167 -24.21 -5.69 32.42
C LEU A 167 -22.93 -6.41 32.79
N ASP A 168 -23.01 -7.32 33.75
CA ASP A 168 -22.05 -8.36 33.98
C ASP A 168 -22.53 -9.61 33.27
N PHE A 169 -21.62 -10.38 32.68
CA PHE A 169 -21.94 -11.69 32.15
C PHE A 169 -20.84 -12.70 32.45
N GLU A 170 -21.20 -13.96 32.63
CA GLU A 170 -20.32 -15.08 32.76
C GLU A 170 -20.85 -16.27 31.96
N GLY A 171 -20.13 -16.69 30.93
CA GLY A 171 -20.49 -17.74 29.98
C GLY A 171 -19.98 -19.12 30.39
N PHE A 172 -20.83 -20.11 30.23
CA PHE A 172 -20.52 -21.52 30.51
C PHE A 172 -20.88 -22.38 29.29
N VAL A 173 -19.96 -23.26 28.91
CA VAL A 173 -20.20 -24.32 27.93
C VAL A 173 -20.02 -25.67 28.63
N ASP A 174 -21.00 -26.55 28.54
CA ASP A 174 -21.05 -27.84 29.28
C ASP A 174 -20.85 -27.66 30.80
N GLY A 175 -21.33 -26.54 31.39
CA GLY A 175 -21.18 -26.23 32.80
C GLY A 175 -19.82 -25.76 33.24
N LYS A 176 -18.89 -25.49 32.31
CA LYS A 176 -17.53 -24.97 32.60
C LYS A 176 -17.37 -23.56 32.02
N PRO A 177 -16.79 -22.64 32.79
CA PRO A 177 -16.45 -21.32 32.23
C PRO A 177 -15.39 -21.44 31.17
N PHE A 178 -15.41 -20.55 30.18
CA PHE A 178 -14.44 -20.49 29.10
C PHE A 178 -13.75 -19.13 29.04
N ASP A 179 -12.53 -19.11 28.49
CA ASP A 179 -11.74 -17.88 28.37
C ASP A 179 -12.40 -16.88 27.43
N GLY A 180 -12.52 -15.62 27.90
CA GLY A 180 -13.23 -14.54 27.18
C GLY A 180 -14.75 -14.56 27.39
N GLY A 181 -15.30 -15.52 28.14
CA GLY A 181 -16.72 -15.61 28.45
C GLY A 181 -17.21 -14.74 29.63
N LYS A 182 -16.30 -13.98 30.31
CA LYS A 182 -16.67 -13.18 31.48
C LYS A 182 -16.27 -11.72 31.29
N ALA A 183 -17.19 -10.82 31.62
CA ALA A 183 -16.91 -9.39 31.80
C ALA A 183 -17.81 -8.78 32.86
N GLU A 184 -17.32 -7.75 33.53
CA GLU A 184 -18.05 -6.96 34.53
C GLU A 184 -18.18 -5.51 34.04
N GLY A 185 -19.36 -4.90 34.21
CA GLY A 185 -19.64 -3.53 33.77
C GLY A 185 -19.57 -3.34 32.24
N TYR A 186 -19.82 -4.40 31.47
CA TYR A 186 -19.77 -4.31 30.01
C TYR A 186 -20.95 -3.48 29.47
N THR A 187 -20.64 -2.58 28.55
CA THR A 187 -21.64 -1.73 27.89
C THR A 187 -22.05 -2.33 26.55
N LEU A 188 -23.30 -2.74 26.41
CA LEU A 188 -23.85 -3.38 25.21
C LEU A 188 -25.08 -2.64 24.70
N THR A 189 -25.09 -2.27 23.43
CA THR A 189 -26.30 -1.73 22.77
C THR A 189 -27.11 -2.87 22.19
N LEU A 190 -28.38 -3.00 22.65
CA LEU A 190 -29.28 -4.06 22.22
C LEU A 190 -29.72 -3.88 20.76
N GLY A 191 -29.53 -4.91 19.95
CA GLY A 191 -29.79 -4.87 18.51
C GLY A 191 -28.59 -4.43 17.65
N SER A 192 -27.43 -4.25 18.25
CA SER A 192 -26.19 -3.91 17.53
C SER A 192 -25.60 -5.08 16.74
N GLY A 193 -25.93 -6.32 17.12
CA GLY A 193 -25.32 -7.52 16.57
C GLY A 193 -23.86 -7.73 17.01
N ALA A 194 -23.41 -7.06 18.07
CA ALA A 194 -22.05 -7.18 18.59
C ALA A 194 -21.83 -8.51 19.33
N PHE A 195 -22.88 -9.14 19.78
CA PHE A 195 -22.86 -10.43 20.47
C PHE A 195 -23.38 -11.56 19.58
N ILE A 196 -23.31 -12.78 20.10
CA ILE A 196 -23.79 -14.00 19.45
C ILE A 196 -25.29 -13.84 19.13
N PRO A 197 -25.75 -14.24 17.93
CA PRO A 197 -27.16 -14.14 17.56
C PRO A 197 -28.11 -14.73 18.62
N GLY A 198 -29.16 -13.97 18.99
CA GLY A 198 -30.13 -14.37 20.03
C GLY A 198 -29.71 -14.02 21.46
N PHE A 199 -28.49 -13.46 21.69
CA PHE A 199 -28.07 -13.00 23.01
C PHE A 199 -28.78 -11.68 23.37
N GLU A 200 -28.70 -10.69 22.51
CA GLU A 200 -29.25 -9.35 22.71
C GLU A 200 -30.76 -9.38 22.79
N ASP A 201 -31.44 -10.21 21.99
CA ASP A 201 -32.88 -10.36 21.97
C ASP A 201 -33.45 -10.86 23.32
N GLN A 202 -32.70 -11.71 24.01
CA GLN A 202 -33.12 -12.25 25.29
C GLN A 202 -32.93 -11.26 26.46
N LEU A 203 -32.15 -10.21 26.29
CA LEU A 203 -31.97 -9.14 27.27
C LEU A 203 -33.02 -8.04 27.13
N VAL A 204 -33.74 -7.98 26.01
CA VAL A 204 -34.85 -7.06 25.81
C VAL A 204 -35.98 -7.41 26.81
N GLY A 205 -36.52 -6.38 27.46
CA GLY A 205 -37.59 -6.51 28.47
C GLY A 205 -37.09 -6.67 29.92
N LEU A 206 -35.77 -6.72 30.14
CA LEU A 206 -35.19 -6.75 31.49
C LEU A 206 -34.96 -5.33 32.02
N LYS A 207 -34.93 -5.19 33.36
CA LYS A 207 -34.67 -3.94 34.08
C LYS A 207 -33.31 -3.94 34.76
N ALA A 208 -32.92 -2.77 35.20
CA ALA A 208 -31.77 -2.64 36.10
C ALA A 208 -31.99 -3.48 37.37
N GLY A 209 -31.00 -4.29 37.72
CA GLY A 209 -31.02 -5.23 38.84
C GLY A 209 -31.48 -6.65 38.49
N ASP A 210 -32.05 -6.89 37.31
CA ASP A 210 -32.48 -8.21 36.89
C ASP A 210 -31.30 -9.12 36.56
N GLU A 211 -31.46 -10.40 36.92
CA GLU A 211 -30.52 -11.48 36.56
C GLU A 211 -31.25 -12.48 35.66
N LYS A 212 -30.58 -12.90 34.58
CA LYS A 212 -31.13 -13.87 33.64
C LYS A 212 -30.07 -14.76 33.06
N ASP A 213 -30.40 -16.03 32.93
CA ASP A 213 -29.59 -16.97 32.15
C ASP A 213 -30.00 -16.89 30.68
N VAL A 214 -29.06 -16.46 29.85
CA VAL A 214 -29.21 -16.32 28.39
C VAL A 214 -28.58 -17.53 27.71
N VAL A 215 -29.38 -18.30 27.00
CA VAL A 215 -28.93 -19.50 26.28
C VAL A 215 -28.81 -19.20 24.81
N VAL A 216 -27.62 -19.39 24.24
CA VAL A 216 -27.34 -19.14 22.82
C VAL A 216 -26.44 -20.23 22.26
N THR A 217 -26.50 -20.43 20.95
CA THR A 217 -25.61 -21.38 20.24
C THR A 217 -24.54 -20.59 19.44
N PHE A 218 -23.28 -20.95 19.60
CA PHE A 218 -22.19 -20.35 18.83
C PHE A 218 -22.33 -20.66 17.34
N PRO A 219 -22.09 -19.68 16.46
CA PRO A 219 -22.07 -19.93 15.02
C PRO A 219 -20.99 -20.95 14.63
N GLU A 220 -21.19 -21.67 13.51
CA GLU A 220 -20.22 -22.63 12.99
C GLU A 220 -18.87 -21.99 12.59
N ASN A 221 -18.89 -20.69 12.25
CA ASN A 221 -17.69 -19.91 11.90
C ASN A 221 -16.98 -19.29 13.11
N TYR A 222 -17.13 -19.85 14.31
CA TYR A 222 -16.46 -19.41 15.52
C TYR A 222 -15.19 -20.24 15.82
N THR A 223 -14.50 -19.94 16.93
CA THR A 223 -13.32 -20.74 17.32
C THR A 223 -13.65 -22.23 17.43
N LYS A 224 -12.76 -23.11 16.96
CA LYS A 224 -12.99 -24.56 16.86
C LYS A 224 -13.45 -25.24 18.16
N GLU A 225 -13.15 -24.63 19.30
CA GLU A 225 -13.48 -25.16 20.62
C GLU A 225 -14.93 -24.84 21.03
N LEU A 226 -15.52 -23.78 20.49
CA LEU A 226 -16.84 -23.26 20.84
C LEU A 226 -17.87 -23.37 19.70
N ALA A 227 -17.43 -23.51 18.45
CA ALA A 227 -18.30 -23.56 17.26
C ALA A 227 -19.41 -24.62 17.39
N GLY A 228 -20.66 -24.20 17.16
CA GLY A 228 -21.85 -25.05 17.21
C GLY A 228 -22.28 -25.52 18.60
N LYS A 229 -21.58 -25.11 19.66
CA LYS A 229 -21.95 -25.49 21.04
C LYS A 229 -22.96 -24.53 21.64
N GLU A 230 -23.81 -25.05 22.49
CA GLU A 230 -24.72 -24.28 23.33
C GLU A 230 -23.94 -23.68 24.52
N ALA A 231 -24.13 -22.39 24.75
CA ALA A 231 -23.55 -21.69 25.89
C ALA A 231 -24.65 -21.01 26.71
N THR A 232 -24.50 -21.06 28.01
CA THR A 232 -25.36 -20.35 28.97
C THR A 232 -24.59 -19.21 29.59
N PHE A 233 -25.07 -18.00 29.41
CA PHE A 233 -24.52 -16.80 30.00
C PHE A 233 -25.36 -16.34 31.18
N LYS A 234 -24.78 -16.26 32.34
CA LYS A 234 -25.41 -15.62 33.49
C LYS A 234 -25.20 -14.13 33.39
N CYS A 235 -26.28 -13.41 33.12
CA CYS A 235 -26.26 -11.97 32.91
C CYS A 235 -26.90 -11.26 34.09
N LYS A 236 -26.32 -10.15 34.53
CA LYS A 236 -26.87 -9.23 35.51
C LYS A 236 -26.84 -7.82 34.97
N ILE A 237 -27.97 -7.18 34.85
CA ILE A 237 -28.09 -5.81 34.35
C ILE A 237 -27.90 -4.83 35.52
N HIS A 238 -26.97 -3.89 35.37
CA HIS A 238 -26.74 -2.82 36.33
C HIS A 238 -27.52 -1.56 36.00
N GLU A 239 -27.50 -1.17 34.73
CA GLU A 239 -28.13 0.06 34.25
C GLU A 239 -28.75 -0.16 32.86
N VAL A 240 -29.86 0.47 32.62
CA VAL A 240 -30.44 0.61 31.28
C VAL A 240 -30.34 2.06 30.87
N LYS A 241 -29.75 2.32 29.73
CA LYS A 241 -29.50 3.67 29.20
C LYS A 241 -30.21 3.81 27.87
N GLU A 242 -31.07 4.81 27.78
CA GLU A 242 -31.74 5.18 26.53
C GLU A 242 -30.89 6.13 25.73
N THR A 243 -30.70 5.85 24.44
CA THR A 243 -30.07 6.76 23.49
C THR A 243 -31.13 7.66 22.88
N ILE A 244 -31.24 8.87 23.40
CA ILE A 244 -32.21 9.87 22.92
C ILE A 244 -31.56 10.63 21.76
N LYS A 245 -32.01 10.35 20.53
CA LYS A 245 -31.62 11.09 19.35
C LYS A 245 -32.36 12.43 19.31
N PRO A 246 -31.66 13.57 19.08
CA PRO A 246 -32.35 14.86 18.92
C PRO A 246 -33.29 14.81 17.72
N GLU A 247 -34.39 15.57 17.77
CA GLU A 247 -35.29 15.72 16.63
C GLU A 247 -34.59 16.47 15.48
N LEU A 248 -34.93 16.13 14.22
CA LEU A 248 -34.39 16.80 13.04
C LEU A 248 -35.18 18.07 12.76
N ASP A 249 -34.87 19.12 13.47
CA ASP A 249 -35.47 20.45 13.36
C ASP A 249 -34.41 21.55 13.19
N ASP A 250 -34.84 22.80 13.25
CA ASP A 250 -33.98 23.96 13.12
C ASP A 250 -33.07 24.17 14.37
N GLU A 251 -33.51 23.67 15.56
CA GLU A 251 -32.66 23.69 16.76
C GLU A 251 -31.49 22.71 16.62
N PHE A 252 -31.78 21.51 16.12
CA PHE A 252 -30.71 20.54 15.80
C PHE A 252 -29.68 21.15 14.84
N ALA A 253 -30.14 21.85 13.78
CA ALA A 253 -29.21 22.45 12.82
C ALA A 253 -28.28 23.49 13.48
N LYS A 254 -28.77 24.29 14.41
CA LYS A 254 -27.98 25.28 15.17
C LYS A 254 -27.01 24.61 16.14
N ASP A 255 -27.40 23.50 16.76
CA ASP A 255 -26.58 22.81 17.75
C ASP A 255 -25.39 22.09 17.10
N VAL A 256 -25.56 21.56 15.88
CA VAL A 256 -24.55 20.73 15.21
C VAL A 256 -23.76 21.45 14.10
N SER A 257 -24.15 22.68 13.75
CA SER A 257 -23.57 23.40 12.64
C SER A 257 -23.73 24.93 12.76
N GLU A 258 -23.18 25.66 11.80
CA GLU A 258 -23.31 27.12 11.68
C GLU A 258 -24.64 27.58 11.01
N PHE A 259 -25.54 26.62 10.70
CA PHE A 259 -26.76 26.92 9.96
C PHE A 259 -27.98 27.09 10.88
N ASP A 260 -28.77 28.10 10.61
CA ASP A 260 -29.98 28.43 11.40
C ASP A 260 -31.18 27.49 11.11
N THR A 261 -31.17 26.76 9.99
CA THR A 261 -32.27 25.91 9.57
C THR A 261 -31.84 24.54 9.08
N LEU A 262 -32.66 23.54 9.33
CA LEU A 262 -32.43 22.17 8.84
C LEU A 262 -32.35 22.13 7.30
N ALA A 263 -33.08 22.97 6.59
CA ALA A 263 -33.03 23.05 5.14
C ALA A 263 -31.67 23.55 4.64
N ALA A 264 -31.07 24.54 5.32
CA ALA A 264 -29.73 25.04 5.01
C ALA A 264 -28.66 23.97 5.31
N LEU A 265 -28.75 23.27 6.44
CA LEU A 265 -27.87 22.16 6.79
C LEU A 265 -27.93 21.02 5.74
N LYS A 266 -29.13 20.59 5.34
CA LYS A 266 -29.32 19.59 4.28
C LYS A 266 -28.67 20.01 2.96
N LYS A 267 -28.79 21.28 2.59
CA LYS A 267 -28.19 21.82 1.38
C LYS A 267 -26.66 21.80 1.46
N SER A 268 -26.09 22.15 2.61
CA SER A 268 -24.63 22.09 2.84
C SER A 268 -24.13 20.67 2.79
N ILE A 269 -24.73 19.75 3.52
CA ILE A 269 -24.37 18.31 3.49
C ILE A 269 -24.38 17.78 2.05
N LYS A 270 -25.42 18.12 1.29
CA LYS A 270 -25.50 17.73 -0.13
C LYS A 270 -24.36 18.31 -0.96
N ALA A 271 -24.00 19.58 -0.73
CA ALA A 271 -22.89 20.24 -1.42
C ALA A 271 -21.54 19.60 -1.04
N ASP A 272 -21.32 19.30 0.24
CA ASP A 272 -20.09 18.69 0.75
C ASP A 272 -19.92 17.26 0.23
N LEU A 273 -21.00 16.46 0.24
CA LEU A 273 -21.00 15.12 -0.36
C LEU A 273 -20.73 15.19 -1.87
N ALA A 274 -21.33 16.15 -2.56
CA ALA A 274 -21.13 16.35 -3.99
C ALA A 274 -19.68 16.75 -4.29
N ALA A 275 -19.11 17.67 -3.52
CA ALA A 275 -17.73 18.12 -3.66
C ALA A 275 -16.74 16.96 -3.43
N LYS A 276 -16.90 16.20 -2.36
CA LYS A 276 -16.07 15.02 -2.06
C LYS A 276 -16.16 13.95 -3.15
N ARG A 277 -17.39 13.69 -3.64
CA ARG A 277 -17.58 12.71 -4.74
C ARG A 277 -17.01 13.22 -6.06
N GLN A 278 -17.16 14.53 -6.34
CA GLN A 278 -16.58 15.15 -7.53
C GLN A 278 -15.05 15.04 -7.51
N GLU A 279 -14.43 15.33 -6.40
CA GLU A 279 -12.98 15.19 -6.23
C GLU A 279 -12.50 13.75 -6.44
N ALA A 280 -13.26 12.76 -5.94
CA ALA A 280 -12.95 11.35 -6.17
C ALA A 280 -13.09 10.95 -7.64
N VAL A 281 -14.17 11.41 -8.31
CA VAL A 281 -14.40 11.16 -9.74
C VAL A 281 -13.32 11.84 -10.60
N ASP A 282 -12.92 13.06 -10.25
CA ASP A 282 -11.88 13.77 -10.99
C ASP A 282 -10.52 13.08 -10.84
N ARG A 283 -10.17 12.60 -9.65
CA ARG A 283 -8.95 11.79 -9.45
C ARG A 283 -8.99 10.45 -10.20
N GLU A 284 -10.15 9.78 -10.22
CA GLU A 284 -10.32 8.53 -10.99
C GLU A 284 -10.17 8.82 -12.48
N PHE A 285 -10.76 9.92 -12.97
CA PHE A 285 -10.64 10.35 -14.35
C PHE A 285 -9.20 10.68 -14.74
N GLU A 286 -8.45 11.41 -13.90
CA GLU A 286 -7.03 11.71 -14.10
C GLU A 286 -6.20 10.43 -14.19
N ASN A 287 -6.40 9.51 -13.24
CA ASN A 287 -5.68 8.22 -13.21
C ASN A 287 -6.00 7.37 -14.46
N GLU A 288 -7.28 7.24 -14.81
CA GLU A 288 -7.69 6.47 -15.99
C GLU A 288 -7.16 7.09 -17.28
N ALA A 289 -7.13 8.42 -17.40
CA ALA A 289 -6.55 9.13 -18.52
C ALA A 289 -5.07 8.79 -18.71
N VAL A 290 -4.29 8.84 -17.63
CA VAL A 290 -2.86 8.48 -17.65
C VAL A 290 -2.67 7.00 -18.00
N VAL A 291 -3.49 6.12 -17.46
CA VAL A 291 -3.42 4.67 -17.72
C VAL A 291 -3.72 4.38 -19.20
N LEU A 292 -4.75 4.99 -19.78
CA LEU A 292 -5.11 4.82 -21.16
C LEU A 292 -4.05 5.38 -22.11
N ALA A 293 -3.51 6.57 -21.82
CA ALA A 293 -2.37 7.13 -22.55
C ALA A 293 -1.16 6.19 -22.48
N GLY A 294 -0.88 5.60 -21.32
CA GLY A 294 0.20 4.64 -21.12
C GLY A 294 0.03 3.35 -21.91
N LYS A 295 -1.21 2.90 -22.15
CA LYS A 295 -1.47 1.73 -23.01
C LYS A 295 -1.17 2.00 -24.49
N ASN A 296 -1.33 3.24 -24.94
CA ASN A 296 -1.00 3.65 -26.31
C ASN A 296 0.51 3.79 -26.56
N MET A 297 1.30 3.90 -25.48
CA MET A 297 2.75 4.00 -25.55
C MET A 297 3.40 2.63 -25.79
N THR A 298 4.38 2.60 -26.69
CA THR A 298 5.21 1.41 -26.92
C THR A 298 6.56 1.59 -26.21
N CYS A 299 6.83 0.74 -25.23
CA CYS A 299 8.11 0.66 -24.55
C CYS A 299 8.33 -0.75 -23.98
N ASN A 300 9.58 -1.18 -23.91
CA ASN A 300 9.97 -2.43 -23.25
C ASN A 300 10.52 -2.09 -21.86
N ILE A 301 9.70 -2.25 -20.82
CA ILE A 301 10.05 -1.88 -19.46
C ILE A 301 11.04 -2.91 -18.89
N PRO A 302 12.24 -2.51 -18.44
CA PRO A 302 13.20 -3.39 -17.80
C PRO A 302 12.64 -4.02 -16.52
N ALA A 303 13.00 -5.28 -16.29
CA ALA A 303 12.49 -6.03 -15.13
C ALA A 303 12.97 -5.43 -13.79
N CYS A 304 14.15 -4.82 -13.76
CA CYS A 304 14.67 -4.13 -12.59
C CYS A 304 13.79 -2.96 -12.15
N MET A 305 13.28 -2.14 -13.08
CA MET A 305 12.41 -1.01 -12.77
C MET A 305 11.09 -1.47 -12.12
N ILE A 306 10.51 -2.57 -12.65
CA ILE A 306 9.31 -3.17 -12.05
C ILE A 306 9.64 -3.72 -10.66
N GLY A 307 10.79 -4.40 -10.51
CA GLY A 307 11.24 -4.95 -9.23
C GLY A 307 11.41 -3.86 -8.16
N GLU A 308 12.09 -2.78 -8.47
CA GLU A 308 12.28 -1.63 -7.58
C GLU A 308 10.94 -0.97 -7.19
N GLN A 309 9.99 -0.89 -8.14
CA GLN A 309 8.67 -0.35 -7.83
C GLN A 309 7.86 -1.28 -6.93
N VAL A 310 7.98 -2.60 -7.09
CA VAL A 310 7.39 -3.59 -6.17
C VAL A 310 7.98 -3.42 -4.77
N ASP A 311 9.30 -3.21 -4.65
CA ASP A 311 9.94 -2.99 -3.35
C ASP A 311 9.43 -1.72 -2.67
N LYS A 312 9.28 -0.62 -3.43
CA LYS A 312 8.67 0.62 -2.91
C LYS A 312 7.21 0.41 -2.44
N HIS A 313 6.40 -0.33 -3.19
CA HIS A 313 5.02 -0.63 -2.78
C HIS A 313 4.99 -1.49 -1.51
N LEU A 314 5.88 -2.47 -1.38
CA LEU A 314 5.99 -3.29 -0.17
C LEU A 314 6.43 -2.47 1.04
N GLU A 315 7.37 -1.56 0.85
CA GLU A 315 7.84 -0.67 1.92
C GLU A 315 6.71 0.25 2.39
N GLN A 316 5.97 0.88 1.46
CA GLN A 316 4.81 1.70 1.78
C GLN A 316 3.73 0.90 2.51
N PHE A 317 3.44 -0.31 2.06
CA PHE A 317 2.47 -1.18 2.72
C PHE A 317 2.93 -1.59 4.13
N SER A 318 4.22 -1.91 4.29
CA SER A 318 4.82 -2.20 5.60
C SER A 318 4.68 -1.02 6.56
N TYR A 319 4.91 0.20 6.07
CA TYR A 319 4.74 1.43 6.84
C TYR A 319 3.28 1.64 7.27
N GLN A 320 2.34 1.37 6.36
CA GLN A 320 0.91 1.44 6.65
C GLN A 320 0.48 0.43 7.72
N LEU A 321 0.93 -0.81 7.63
CA LEU A 321 0.68 -1.82 8.67
C LEU A 321 1.26 -1.39 10.02
N GLN A 322 2.48 -0.87 10.01
CA GLN A 322 3.16 -0.42 11.22
C GLN A 322 2.42 0.74 11.90
N SER A 323 1.84 1.66 11.11
CA SER A 323 0.99 2.74 11.64
C SER A 323 -0.29 2.24 12.32
N GLN A 324 -0.75 1.04 11.94
CA GLN A 324 -1.88 0.34 12.55
C GLN A 324 -1.47 -0.62 13.68
N GLY A 325 -0.18 -0.61 14.07
CA GLY A 325 0.35 -1.46 15.13
C GLY A 325 0.61 -2.91 14.73
N MET A 326 0.58 -3.24 13.43
CA MET A 326 0.79 -4.58 12.89
C MET A 326 2.14 -4.69 12.16
N LYS A 327 2.82 -5.82 12.30
CA LYS A 327 4.04 -6.10 11.53
C LYS A 327 3.71 -6.89 10.26
N MET A 328 4.53 -6.74 9.23
CA MET A 328 4.40 -7.47 7.97
C MET A 328 4.36 -9.00 8.17
N ASP A 329 5.23 -9.54 9.03
CA ASP A 329 5.29 -10.98 9.31
C ASP A 329 4.01 -11.52 9.96
N ASP A 330 3.37 -10.72 10.83
CA ASP A 330 2.13 -11.10 11.51
C ASP A 330 0.95 -11.06 10.54
N TYR A 331 0.93 -10.05 9.66
CA TYR A 331 -0.04 -9.96 8.58
C TYR A 331 0.06 -11.15 7.62
N LEU A 332 1.27 -11.50 7.16
CA LEU A 332 1.50 -12.64 6.27
C LEU A 332 1.08 -13.97 6.90
N LYS A 333 1.34 -14.18 8.19
CA LYS A 333 0.85 -15.37 8.93
C LYS A 333 -0.68 -15.42 8.99
N MET A 334 -1.32 -14.26 9.20
CA MET A 334 -2.78 -14.17 9.28
C MET A 334 -3.46 -14.54 7.97
N ILE A 335 -2.91 -14.10 6.82
CA ILE A 335 -3.45 -14.41 5.49
C ILE A 335 -2.96 -15.75 4.92
N GLY A 336 -2.04 -16.44 5.60
CA GLY A 336 -1.42 -17.69 5.13
C GLY A 336 -0.55 -17.51 3.87
N GLY A 337 -0.01 -16.31 3.66
CA GLY A 337 0.82 -15.94 2.51
C GLY A 337 2.30 -15.84 2.84
N ASP A 338 3.10 -15.59 1.81
CA ASP A 338 4.52 -15.28 1.90
C ASP A 338 4.89 -13.99 1.18
N VAL A 339 6.07 -13.46 1.43
CA VAL A 339 6.58 -12.23 0.81
C VAL A 339 6.64 -12.36 -0.72
N LYS A 340 6.98 -13.56 -1.24
CA LYS A 340 7.08 -13.80 -2.68
C LYS A 340 5.72 -13.69 -3.35
N GLY A 341 4.71 -14.37 -2.83
CA GLY A 341 3.33 -14.27 -3.35
C GLY A 341 2.79 -12.85 -3.30
N MET A 342 3.13 -12.09 -2.25
CA MET A 342 2.78 -10.69 -2.14
C MET A 342 3.48 -9.83 -3.21
N ARG A 343 4.77 -10.04 -3.45
CA ARG A 343 5.52 -9.39 -4.55
C ARG A 343 4.88 -9.66 -5.91
N ASP A 344 4.54 -10.93 -6.17
CA ASP A 344 3.92 -11.34 -7.43
C ASP A 344 2.54 -10.70 -7.61
N SER A 345 1.76 -10.56 -6.54
CA SER A 345 0.45 -9.88 -6.59
C SER A 345 0.55 -8.37 -6.83
N MET A 346 1.61 -7.71 -6.36
CA MET A 346 1.84 -6.27 -6.56
C MET A 346 2.47 -5.94 -7.91
N ARG A 347 3.05 -6.93 -8.60
CA ARG A 347 3.77 -6.73 -9.87
C ARG A 347 2.94 -6.03 -10.96
N PRO A 348 1.66 -6.38 -11.22
CA PRO A 348 0.86 -5.69 -12.25
C PRO A 348 0.64 -4.20 -11.95
N MET A 349 0.42 -3.87 -10.68
CA MET A 349 0.27 -2.48 -10.23
C MET A 349 1.59 -1.72 -10.38
N ALA A 350 2.71 -2.34 -10.00
CA ALA A 350 4.04 -1.76 -10.14
C ALA A 350 4.38 -1.50 -11.62
N GLU A 351 4.09 -2.44 -12.52
CA GLU A 351 4.29 -2.27 -13.96
C GLU A 351 3.48 -1.09 -14.50
N GLN A 352 2.21 -0.96 -14.09
CA GLN A 352 1.37 0.16 -14.47
C GLN A 352 1.93 1.49 -13.95
N THR A 353 2.39 1.54 -12.71
CA THR A 353 3.00 2.75 -12.13
C THR A 353 4.27 3.14 -12.88
N VAL A 354 5.17 2.18 -13.16
CA VAL A 354 6.39 2.43 -13.94
C VAL A 354 6.05 2.93 -15.34
N ARG A 355 5.09 2.30 -16.01
CA ARG A 355 4.61 2.71 -17.34
C ARG A 355 4.09 4.14 -17.34
N SER A 356 3.29 4.51 -16.34
CA SER A 356 2.79 5.88 -16.17
C SER A 356 3.91 6.89 -15.94
N ASN A 357 4.89 6.55 -15.09
CA ASN A 357 6.04 7.43 -14.82
C ASN A 357 6.89 7.65 -16.08
N ILE A 358 7.14 6.59 -16.86
CA ILE A 358 7.87 6.69 -18.13
C ILE A 358 7.10 7.58 -19.11
N LEU A 359 5.80 7.37 -19.26
CA LEU A 359 4.93 8.18 -20.11
C LEU A 359 5.03 9.68 -19.75
N LEU A 360 4.83 10.00 -18.47
CA LEU A 360 4.84 11.39 -17.99
C LEU A 360 6.21 12.04 -18.19
N SER A 361 7.30 11.31 -17.92
CA SER A 361 8.66 11.79 -18.16
C SER A 361 8.90 12.10 -19.64
N GLU A 362 8.42 11.25 -20.53
CA GLU A 362 8.59 11.46 -21.98
C GLU A 362 7.73 12.61 -22.51
N ILE A 363 6.50 12.77 -21.99
CA ILE A 363 5.65 13.94 -22.31
C ILE A 363 6.30 15.25 -21.83
N VAL A 364 6.87 15.25 -20.60
CA VAL A 364 7.61 16.41 -20.09
C VAL A 364 8.75 16.80 -21.04
N HIS A 365 9.48 15.81 -21.54
CA HIS A 365 10.59 16.03 -22.47
C HIS A 365 10.10 16.50 -23.84
N GLN A 366 9.09 15.85 -24.42
CA GLN A 366 8.58 16.16 -25.77
C GLN A 366 7.86 17.53 -25.83
N GLU A 367 7.09 17.89 -24.80
CA GLU A 367 6.36 19.14 -24.73
C GLU A 367 7.19 20.28 -24.10
N ASN A 368 8.43 19.99 -23.70
CA ASN A 368 9.34 20.93 -23.01
C ASN A 368 8.67 21.60 -21.80
N LEU A 369 7.99 20.78 -20.97
CA LEU A 369 7.31 21.30 -19.79
C LEU A 369 8.35 21.67 -18.72
N ASP A 370 8.39 22.94 -18.36
CA ASP A 370 9.28 23.43 -17.33
C ASP A 370 8.51 24.03 -16.15
N VAL A 371 9.19 24.14 -15.02
CA VAL A 371 8.65 24.65 -13.76
C VAL A 371 9.47 25.86 -13.33
N THR A 372 8.79 26.94 -12.99
CA THR A 372 9.45 28.15 -12.51
C THR A 372 9.87 28.02 -11.05
N GLU A 373 10.85 28.79 -10.63
CA GLU A 373 11.28 28.82 -9.22
C GLU A 373 10.14 29.26 -8.29
N GLU A 374 9.24 30.13 -8.78
CA GLU A 374 8.06 30.59 -8.04
C GLU A 374 7.10 29.44 -7.75
N GLU A 375 6.83 28.57 -8.73
CA GLU A 375 5.96 27.38 -8.55
C GLU A 375 6.56 26.40 -7.54
N VAL A 376 7.88 26.21 -7.58
CA VAL A 376 8.58 25.38 -6.59
C VAL A 376 8.46 25.97 -5.19
N GLU A 377 8.63 27.28 -5.07
CA GLU A 377 8.52 27.97 -3.78
C GLU A 377 7.11 27.93 -3.20
N GLU A 378 6.09 28.06 -4.05
CA GLU A 378 4.69 27.87 -3.64
C GLU A 378 4.41 26.46 -3.12
N GLU A 379 4.95 25.43 -3.79
CA GLU A 379 4.76 24.05 -3.35
C GLU A 379 5.49 23.77 -2.04
N LEU A 380 6.70 24.30 -1.87
CA LEU A 380 7.42 24.20 -0.60
C LEU A 380 6.69 24.93 0.55
N LYS A 381 6.02 26.07 0.28
CA LYS A 381 5.17 26.76 1.27
C LYS A 381 3.97 25.91 1.66
N LYS A 382 3.29 25.26 0.69
CA LYS A 382 2.18 24.34 0.99
C LYS A 382 2.62 23.16 1.85
N LEU A 383 3.79 22.57 1.55
CA LEU A 383 4.37 21.53 2.39
C LEU A 383 4.68 22.03 3.80
N ALA A 384 5.23 23.23 3.94
CA ALA A 384 5.52 23.86 5.23
C ALA A 384 4.25 24.04 6.08
N GLU A 385 3.16 24.52 5.46
CA GLU A 385 1.85 24.65 6.11
C GLU A 385 1.25 23.31 6.50
N GLN A 386 1.32 22.30 5.61
CA GLN A 386 0.79 20.97 5.85
C GLN A 386 1.49 20.27 7.03
N TYR A 387 2.82 20.36 7.09
CA TYR A 387 3.61 19.76 8.16
C TYR A 387 3.80 20.67 9.37
N LYS A 388 3.26 21.92 9.33
CA LYS A 388 3.42 22.92 10.38
C LYS A 388 4.88 23.18 10.75
N MET A 389 5.73 23.25 9.72
CA MET A 389 7.17 23.46 9.83
C MET A 389 7.57 24.78 9.16
N GLU A 390 8.74 25.32 9.57
CA GLU A 390 9.32 26.49 8.91
C GLU A 390 9.83 26.12 7.51
N LEU A 391 9.68 27.04 6.54
CA LEU A 391 10.04 26.84 5.14
C LEU A 391 11.52 26.43 4.96
N ASP A 392 12.42 27.03 5.74
CA ASP A 392 13.85 26.75 5.66
C ASP A 392 14.17 25.30 6.06
N LYS A 393 13.47 24.76 7.06
CA LYS A 393 13.61 23.34 7.45
C LYS A 393 13.09 22.41 6.37
N ILE A 394 12.00 22.74 5.72
CA ILE A 394 11.47 21.95 4.60
C ILE A 394 12.48 21.93 3.45
N ARG A 395 13.13 23.08 3.13
CA ARG A 395 14.17 23.13 2.10
C ARG A 395 15.41 22.26 2.39
N GLU A 396 15.76 22.10 3.66
CA GLU A 396 16.86 21.22 4.06
C GLU A 396 16.50 19.73 4.00
N MET A 397 15.23 19.40 4.24
CA MET A 397 14.76 18.01 4.31
C MET A 397 14.30 17.45 2.98
N VAL A 398 13.88 18.30 2.06
CA VAL A 398 13.27 17.89 0.78
C VAL A 398 14.24 18.15 -0.37
N ASP A 399 14.41 17.17 -1.23
CA ASP A 399 15.15 17.33 -2.48
C ASP A 399 14.34 18.22 -3.45
N VAL A 400 14.85 19.42 -3.68
CA VAL A 400 14.22 20.42 -4.56
C VAL A 400 14.10 19.92 -6.00
N GLU A 401 15.06 19.11 -6.49
CA GLU A 401 14.97 18.52 -7.83
C GLU A 401 13.86 17.47 -7.92
N ALA A 402 13.62 16.71 -6.85
CA ALA A 402 12.49 15.80 -6.78
C ALA A 402 11.15 16.56 -6.81
N VAL A 403 11.04 17.70 -6.12
CA VAL A 403 9.84 18.58 -6.17
C VAL A 403 9.63 19.11 -7.58
N LYS A 404 10.67 19.59 -8.25
CA LYS A 404 10.58 20.05 -9.64
C LYS A 404 10.10 18.94 -10.57
N SER A 405 10.64 17.74 -10.40
CA SER A 405 10.25 16.56 -11.20
C SER A 405 8.77 16.21 -10.99
N ASP A 406 8.29 16.25 -9.74
CA ASP A 406 6.88 16.00 -9.42
C ASP A 406 5.96 17.08 -10.05
N LEU A 407 6.33 18.35 -9.93
CA LEU A 407 5.57 19.45 -10.54
C LEU A 407 5.51 19.33 -12.07
N LYS A 408 6.62 18.94 -12.72
CA LYS A 408 6.64 18.66 -14.17
C LYS A 408 5.71 17.50 -14.51
N GLY A 409 5.73 16.43 -13.73
CA GLY A 409 4.81 15.30 -13.86
C GLY A 409 3.34 15.72 -13.74
N ARG A 410 3.00 16.55 -12.75
CA ARG A 410 1.65 17.09 -12.58
C ARG A 410 1.21 17.96 -13.77
N LYS A 411 2.12 18.75 -14.37
CA LYS A 411 1.84 19.48 -15.60
C LYS A 411 1.55 18.55 -16.78
N ALA A 412 2.28 17.45 -16.89
CA ALA A 412 2.03 16.43 -17.93
C ALA A 412 0.68 15.73 -17.73
N VAL A 413 0.33 15.35 -16.49
CA VAL A 413 -1.01 14.82 -16.16
C VAL A 413 -2.09 15.82 -16.57
N LYS A 414 -1.96 17.07 -16.17
CA LYS A 414 -2.90 18.14 -16.52
C LYS A 414 -3.05 18.30 -18.04
N LEU A 415 -1.96 18.24 -18.78
CA LEU A 415 -2.00 18.30 -20.24
C LEU A 415 -2.78 17.13 -20.85
N ILE A 416 -2.63 15.91 -20.35
CA ILE A 416 -3.41 14.75 -20.79
C ILE A 416 -4.89 14.97 -20.50
N VAL A 417 -5.21 15.35 -19.25
CA VAL A 417 -6.58 15.54 -18.74
C VAL A 417 -7.31 16.66 -19.50
N ASP A 418 -6.67 17.80 -19.70
CA ASP A 418 -7.25 18.96 -20.39
C ASP A 418 -7.58 18.64 -21.86
N ASN A 419 -6.87 17.68 -22.48
CA ASN A 419 -7.12 17.23 -23.83
C ASN A 419 -7.98 15.95 -23.92
N ALA A 420 -8.29 15.30 -22.79
CA ALA A 420 -9.11 14.09 -22.76
C ALA A 420 -10.58 14.40 -23.03
N LYS A 421 -11.26 13.44 -23.68
CA LYS A 421 -12.70 13.54 -23.97
C LYS A 421 -13.45 12.68 -22.93
N PRO A 422 -14.22 13.28 -22.02
CA PRO A 422 -15.03 12.50 -21.09
C PRO A 422 -16.15 11.78 -21.83
N VAL A 423 -16.23 10.48 -21.63
CA VAL A 423 -17.32 9.62 -22.11
C VAL A 423 -18.11 9.14 -20.89
N GLU A 424 -19.43 9.19 -20.97
CA GLU A 424 -20.27 8.77 -19.85
C GLU A 424 -20.06 7.29 -19.54
N LYS A 425 -19.67 6.98 -18.30
CA LYS A 425 -19.48 5.61 -17.84
C LYS A 425 -20.84 4.93 -17.76
N GLU A 426 -21.12 3.92 -18.60
CA GLU A 426 -22.33 3.13 -18.51
C GLU A 426 -22.44 2.54 -17.10
N LYS A 427 -23.51 2.88 -16.37
CA LYS A 427 -23.82 2.27 -15.08
C LYS A 427 -24.03 0.77 -15.30
N LYS A 428 -22.99 -0.04 -15.05
CA LYS A 428 -23.15 -1.48 -14.86
C LYS A 428 -24.07 -1.66 -13.66
N THR A 429 -25.38 -1.81 -13.97
CA THR A 429 -26.41 -2.07 -12.99
C THR A 429 -25.99 -3.29 -12.15
N ALA A 430 -26.01 -3.12 -10.83
CA ALA A 430 -25.75 -4.14 -9.80
C ALA A 430 -26.77 -5.32 -9.83
N LYS A 431 -27.26 -5.73 -11.01
CA LYS A 431 -28.20 -6.83 -11.24
C LYS A 431 -27.54 -8.19 -11.46
N LYS A 432 -26.19 -8.27 -11.44
CA LYS A 432 -25.49 -9.55 -11.63
C LYS A 432 -25.01 -10.23 -10.33
N ALA A 433 -25.05 -9.54 -9.19
CA ALA A 433 -24.72 -10.14 -7.91
C ALA A 433 -25.89 -10.92 -7.31
N ALA A 434 -27.12 -10.39 -7.42
CA ALA A 434 -28.33 -11.05 -6.90
C ALA A 434 -28.79 -12.30 -7.68
N LYS A 435 -28.26 -12.56 -8.87
CA LYS A 435 -28.63 -13.74 -9.70
C LYS A 435 -27.66 -14.92 -9.55
N LYS A 436 -26.63 -14.79 -8.72
CA LYS A 436 -25.66 -15.86 -8.42
C LYS A 436 -25.91 -16.52 -7.04
N GLU A 437 -26.67 -15.89 -6.16
CA GLU A 437 -27.10 -16.50 -4.90
C GLU A 437 -28.34 -17.37 -5.03
N ASP A 438 -29.24 -17.09 -6.01
CA ASP A 438 -30.46 -17.89 -6.26
C ASP A 438 -30.23 -19.17 -7.12
N ALA A 439 -29.00 -19.46 -7.51
CA ALA A 439 -28.66 -20.65 -8.31
C ALA A 439 -27.92 -21.74 -7.53
N ALA A 440 -27.75 -21.57 -6.21
CA ALA A 440 -27.06 -22.54 -5.36
C ALA A 440 -28.00 -23.35 -4.44
N GLU A 441 -29.32 -23.16 -4.60
CA GLU A 441 -30.31 -23.91 -3.83
C GLU A 441 -31.28 -24.62 -4.80
N ALA A 442 -30.87 -25.78 -5.29
CA ALA A 442 -31.77 -26.78 -5.85
C ALA A 442 -31.30 -28.16 -5.39
N PRO A 443 -32.18 -29.00 -4.84
CA PRO A 443 -31.82 -30.15 -4.05
C PRO A 443 -31.40 -31.35 -4.91
N ALA A 444 -30.42 -32.06 -4.43
CA ALA A 444 -30.09 -33.40 -4.88
C ALA A 444 -31.07 -34.39 -4.28
N GLU A 445 -32.07 -34.79 -5.06
CA GLU A 445 -32.90 -35.97 -4.75
C GLU A 445 -33.01 -36.83 -6.02
N GLU A 446 -32.81 -38.14 -5.79
CA GLU A 446 -33.07 -39.28 -6.68
C GLU A 446 -32.03 -39.66 -7.76
N ALA A 447 -31.19 -40.61 -7.38
CA ALA A 447 -31.00 -41.83 -8.18
C ALA A 447 -30.63 -42.98 -7.26
N LYS A 448 -31.61 -43.73 -6.84
CA LYS A 448 -31.50 -45.13 -6.43
C LYS A 448 -31.76 -46.00 -7.65
N THR A 449 -31.02 -47.12 -7.64
CA THR A 449 -31.25 -48.41 -8.31
C THR A 449 -30.86 -48.55 -9.76
N GLU A 450 -30.04 -49.47 -9.91
CA GLU A 450 -29.94 -50.78 -10.64
C GLU A 450 -28.58 -50.94 -11.32
N GLU A 451 -27.88 -51.83 -10.98
CA GLU A 451 -27.37 -53.21 -11.09
C GLU A 451 -25.95 -53.34 -10.55
#